data_5cddbe34f4e809aeeee04541f7f4c751
#
_entry.id   5cddbe34f4e809aeeee04541f7f4c751
#
_cell.length_a   1.000
_cell.length_b   1.000
_cell.length_c   1.000
_cell.angle_alpha   90.00
_cell.angle_beta   90.00
_cell.angle_gamma   90.00
#
_symmetry.space_group_name_H-M   'P 1'
#
loop_
_entity.id
_entity.type
_entity.pdbx_description
1 polymer ?
#
loop_
_entity_poly.entity_id
_entity_poly.type
_entity_poly.pdbx_seq_one_letter_code
_entity_poly.pdbx_strand_id
1 'polypeptide(L)'
;MNEFDPVALGVERDRLLAEARTVLIAAPGDDAMPEMGVTPVVRMDGALYIYPSRLSAHVRAVLAAGKAAFMVIEDESKAQNIWARKRLKFDAELVEIERNSDEFNAVCDVFADTHGPTMGLIRDFSDFHLLRLRPRGGVMVLGFAQAYRLSGEALDVTEHLRSG
;
A
#
# COMPACT_ATOMS: atom_id res chain seq x y z
N MET A 1 -2.20 28.48 -12.67
CA MET A 1 -2.54 27.16 -13.25
C MET A 1 -1.27 26.31 -13.19
N ASN A 2 -1.30 25.24 -12.39
CA ASN A 2 -0.14 24.37 -12.29
C ASN A 2 -0.06 23.49 -13.54
N GLU A 3 1.05 23.62 -14.25
CA GLU A 3 1.38 22.76 -15.37
C GLU A 3 1.54 21.31 -14.88
N PHE A 4 1.09 20.35 -15.69
CA PHE A 4 1.27 18.93 -15.38
C PHE A 4 2.75 18.57 -15.47
N ASP A 5 3.36 18.26 -14.31
CA ASP A 5 4.76 17.89 -14.20
C ASP A 5 4.89 16.48 -13.57
N PRO A 6 5.02 15.44 -14.41
CA PRO A 6 5.14 14.07 -13.91
C PRO A 6 6.31 13.84 -12.96
N VAL A 7 7.40 14.56 -13.11
CA VAL A 7 8.59 14.40 -12.25
C VAL A 7 8.30 14.93 -10.85
N ALA A 8 7.78 16.14 -10.74
CA ALA A 8 7.41 16.74 -9.46
C ALA A 8 6.31 15.94 -8.76
N LEU A 9 5.32 15.47 -9.52
CA LEU A 9 4.24 14.62 -8.99
C LEU A 9 4.75 13.25 -8.54
N GLY A 10 5.76 12.69 -9.21
CA GLY A 10 6.44 11.48 -8.78
C GLY A 10 7.13 11.62 -7.43
N VAL A 11 7.70 12.79 -7.15
CA VAL A 11 8.27 13.11 -5.83
C VAL A 11 7.19 13.09 -4.75
N GLU A 12 6.01 13.65 -5.02
CA GLU A 12 4.89 13.62 -4.07
C GLU A 12 4.36 12.20 -3.85
N ARG A 13 4.26 11.38 -4.90
CA ARG A 13 3.95 9.95 -4.80
C ARG A 13 4.94 9.24 -3.87
N ASP A 14 6.22 9.42 -4.11
CA ASP A 14 7.27 8.76 -3.32
C ASP A 14 7.25 9.20 -1.86
N ARG A 15 6.92 10.47 -1.61
CA ARG A 15 6.75 10.98 -0.25
C ARG A 15 5.60 10.29 0.48
N LEU A 16 4.43 10.15 -0.16
CA LEU A 16 3.29 9.45 0.43
C LEU A 16 3.65 8.01 0.77
N LEU A 17 4.33 7.30 -0.13
CA LEU A 17 4.74 5.92 0.09
C LEU A 17 5.81 5.80 1.17
N ALA A 18 6.75 6.72 1.24
CA ALA A 18 7.83 6.70 2.24
C ALA A 18 7.34 7.04 3.65
N GLU A 19 6.38 7.93 3.78
CA GLU A 19 5.81 8.33 5.07
C GLU A 19 4.77 7.35 5.60
N ALA A 20 4.23 6.48 4.76
CA ALA A 20 3.21 5.52 5.15
C ALA A 20 3.76 4.48 6.13
N ARG A 21 3.12 4.37 7.29
CA ARG A 21 3.41 3.33 8.28
C ARG A 21 2.46 2.15 8.16
N THR A 22 1.26 2.40 7.63
CA THR A 22 0.21 1.41 7.42
C THR A 22 -0.42 1.59 6.05
N VAL A 23 -1.06 0.53 5.56
CA VAL A 23 -1.91 0.58 4.37
C VAL A 23 -3.30 0.05 4.72
N LEU A 24 -4.31 0.64 4.10
CA LEU A 24 -5.66 0.10 4.07
C LEU A 24 -5.71 -0.95 2.95
N ILE A 25 -6.44 -2.03 3.18
CA ILE A 25 -6.59 -3.14 2.24
C ILE A 25 -8.07 -3.38 2.00
N ALA A 26 -8.43 -3.63 0.75
CA ALA A 26 -9.76 -4.09 0.38
C ALA A 26 -9.66 -5.20 -0.66
N ALA A 27 -10.41 -6.27 -0.44
CA ALA A 27 -10.46 -7.41 -1.36
C ALA A 27 -11.89 -7.97 -1.42
N PRO A 28 -12.26 -8.68 -2.51
CA PRO A 28 -13.56 -9.32 -2.61
C PRO A 28 -13.72 -10.37 -1.53
N GLY A 29 -14.79 -10.25 -0.72
CA GLY A 29 -15.20 -11.25 0.24
C GLY A 29 -16.35 -12.10 -0.28
N ASP A 30 -16.91 -12.94 0.59
CA ASP A 30 -18.08 -13.74 0.29
C ASP A 30 -19.31 -12.82 0.07
N ASP A 31 -20.27 -13.29 -0.73
CA ASP A 31 -21.52 -12.57 -1.04
C ASP A 31 -21.29 -11.17 -1.63
N ALA A 32 -20.20 -10.99 -2.38
CA ALA A 32 -19.81 -9.72 -2.98
C ALA A 32 -19.60 -8.57 -1.97
N MET A 33 -19.59 -8.86 -0.67
CA MET A 33 -19.27 -7.88 0.35
C MET A 33 -17.75 -7.72 0.44
N PRO A 34 -17.20 -6.53 0.20
CA PRO A 34 -15.75 -6.32 0.32
C PRO A 34 -15.28 -6.53 1.76
N GLU A 35 -14.13 -7.20 1.90
CA GLU A 35 -13.42 -7.28 3.16
C GLU A 35 -12.36 -6.18 3.21
N MET A 36 -12.27 -5.50 4.34
CA MET A 36 -11.35 -4.39 4.55
C MET A 36 -10.53 -4.57 5.82
N GLY A 37 -9.34 -4.02 5.82
CA GLY A 37 -8.47 -4.01 6.99
C GLY A 37 -7.34 -3.01 6.87
N VAL A 38 -6.51 -2.97 7.88
CA VAL A 38 -5.31 -2.14 7.95
C VAL A 38 -4.15 -2.99 8.45
N THR A 39 -2.97 -2.77 7.90
CA THR A 39 -1.75 -3.49 8.31
C THR A 39 -0.53 -2.60 8.19
N PRO A 40 0.51 -2.82 9.02
CA PRO A 40 1.80 -2.18 8.82
C PRO A 40 2.38 -2.50 7.45
N VAL A 41 3.11 -1.53 6.90
CA VAL A 41 3.78 -1.65 5.61
C VAL A 41 5.23 -1.21 5.74
N VAL A 42 6.13 -1.85 5.00
CA VAL A 42 7.51 -1.40 4.85
C VAL A 42 7.87 -1.33 3.37
N ARG A 43 8.90 -0.58 3.08
CA ARG A 43 9.48 -0.46 1.75
C ARG A 43 10.92 -0.94 1.77
N MET A 44 11.27 -1.82 0.84
CA MET A 44 12.63 -2.30 0.66
C MET A 44 12.91 -2.46 -0.83
N ASP A 45 14.01 -1.89 -1.29
CA ASP A 45 14.44 -1.95 -2.70
C ASP A 45 13.34 -1.53 -3.69
N GLY A 46 12.57 -0.50 -3.33
CA GLY A 46 11.48 0.03 -4.14
C GLY A 46 10.17 -0.75 -4.09
N ALA A 47 10.14 -1.91 -3.46
CA ALA A 47 8.94 -2.73 -3.29
C ALA A 47 8.30 -2.50 -1.91
N LEU A 48 6.98 -2.63 -1.87
CA LEU A 48 6.18 -2.57 -0.64
C LEU A 48 5.89 -3.98 -0.15
N TYR A 49 5.94 -4.17 1.16
CA TYR A 49 5.68 -5.45 1.82
C TYR A 49 4.72 -5.27 2.99
N ILE A 50 3.87 -6.28 3.18
CA ILE A 50 2.99 -6.41 4.34
C ILE A 50 3.18 -7.79 4.98
N TYR A 51 2.92 -7.88 6.28
CA TYR A 51 3.06 -9.14 7.03
C TYR A 51 1.80 -9.39 7.87
N PRO A 52 0.66 -9.68 7.24
CA PRO A 52 -0.60 -9.87 7.93
C PRO A 52 -0.89 -11.32 8.30
N SER A 53 -1.81 -11.50 9.29
CA SER A 53 -2.28 -12.81 9.72
C SER A 53 -3.54 -13.23 8.96
N ARG A 54 -3.59 -14.50 8.51
CA ARG A 54 -4.79 -15.09 7.89
C ARG A 54 -5.94 -15.33 8.87
N LEU A 55 -5.75 -15.04 10.15
CA LEU A 55 -6.86 -15.03 11.12
C LEU A 55 -7.85 -13.91 10.82
N SER A 56 -7.41 -12.86 10.13
CA SER A 56 -8.29 -11.78 9.69
C SER A 56 -8.99 -12.13 8.38
N ALA A 57 -10.29 -11.84 8.29
CA ALA A 57 -11.11 -12.16 7.12
C ALA A 57 -10.60 -11.46 5.85
N HIS A 58 -10.17 -10.19 5.97
CA HIS A 58 -9.62 -9.46 4.83
C HIS A 58 -8.33 -10.08 4.29
N VAL A 59 -7.52 -10.69 5.15
CA VAL A 59 -6.28 -11.37 4.73
C VAL A 59 -6.61 -12.65 3.98
N ARG A 60 -7.57 -13.44 4.48
CA ARG A 60 -8.04 -14.64 3.74
C ARG A 60 -8.58 -14.26 2.37
N ALA A 61 -9.35 -13.18 2.29
CA ALA A 61 -9.88 -12.68 1.02
C ALA A 61 -8.75 -12.28 0.04
N VAL A 62 -7.74 -11.58 0.54
CA VAL A 62 -6.55 -11.19 -0.23
C VAL A 62 -5.80 -12.42 -0.75
N LEU A 63 -5.54 -13.40 0.11
CA LEU A 63 -4.82 -14.62 -0.27
C LEU A 63 -5.60 -15.44 -1.31
N ALA A 64 -6.92 -15.52 -1.17
CA ALA A 64 -7.78 -16.23 -2.12
C ALA A 64 -7.82 -15.54 -3.49
N ALA A 65 -7.87 -14.20 -3.52
CA ALA A 65 -7.93 -13.43 -4.76
C ALA A 65 -6.57 -13.27 -5.44
N GLY A 66 -5.48 -13.30 -4.69
CA GLY A 66 -4.12 -13.02 -5.18
C GLY A 66 -3.90 -11.56 -5.59
N LYS A 67 -4.84 -10.69 -5.29
CA LYS A 67 -4.83 -9.26 -5.60
C LYS A 67 -5.73 -8.50 -4.65
N ALA A 68 -5.47 -7.22 -4.48
CA ALA A 68 -6.26 -6.34 -3.63
C ALA A 68 -6.11 -4.88 -4.04
N ALA A 69 -7.01 -4.05 -3.52
CA ALA A 69 -6.88 -2.60 -3.55
C ALA A 69 -6.23 -2.13 -2.25
N PHE A 70 -5.35 -1.16 -2.36
CA PHE A 70 -4.61 -0.58 -1.24
C PHE A 70 -4.78 0.93 -1.22
N MET A 71 -4.71 1.51 -0.04
CA MET A 71 -4.67 2.96 0.10
C MET A 71 -3.66 3.36 1.17
N VAL A 72 -2.78 4.31 0.82
CA VAL A 72 -2.04 5.12 1.76
C VAL A 72 -2.67 6.51 1.80
N ILE A 73 -2.83 7.07 2.97
CA ILE A 73 -3.51 8.34 3.17
C ILE A 73 -2.82 9.11 4.28
N GLU A 74 -2.64 10.43 4.09
CA GLU A 74 -2.05 11.27 5.13
C GLU A 74 -2.89 11.27 6.40
N ASP A 75 -2.24 11.46 7.53
CA ASP A 75 -2.92 11.59 8.82
C ASP A 75 -3.88 12.77 8.81
N GLU A 76 -5.06 12.59 9.41
CA GLU A 76 -6.08 13.65 9.48
C GLU A 76 -5.56 14.91 10.15
N SER A 77 -4.70 14.75 11.15
CA SER A 77 -4.11 15.88 11.89
C SER A 77 -3.20 16.75 11.03
N LYS A 78 -2.69 16.21 9.92
CA LYS A 78 -1.81 16.92 8.97
C LYS A 78 -2.55 17.46 7.76
N ALA A 79 -3.82 17.12 7.59
CA ALA A 79 -4.60 17.52 6.43
C ALA A 79 -4.90 19.02 6.46
N GLN A 80 -4.52 19.73 5.41
CA GLN A 80 -4.91 21.13 5.24
C GLN A 80 -6.41 21.27 4.97
N ASN A 81 -6.96 20.28 4.27
CA ASN A 81 -8.37 20.21 3.96
C ASN A 81 -8.84 18.76 4.00
N ILE A 82 -9.75 18.46 4.91
CA ILE A 82 -10.26 17.10 5.13
C ILE A 82 -10.95 16.52 3.90
N TRP A 83 -11.56 17.35 3.06
CA TRP A 83 -12.21 16.92 1.82
C TRP A 83 -11.23 16.45 0.76
N ALA A 84 -9.99 16.90 0.85
CA ALA A 84 -8.95 16.65 -0.14
C ALA A 84 -7.65 16.14 0.52
N ARG A 85 -7.77 15.26 1.52
CA ARG A 85 -6.61 14.60 2.14
C ARG A 85 -5.74 13.96 1.08
N LYS A 86 -4.44 14.17 1.19
CA LYS A 86 -3.48 13.53 0.27
C LYS A 86 -3.56 12.02 0.43
N ARG A 87 -3.73 11.32 -0.67
CA ARG A 87 -3.85 9.87 -0.67
C ARG A 87 -3.45 9.26 -2.00
N LEU A 88 -3.12 8.00 -1.93
CA LEU A 88 -2.80 7.19 -3.10
C LEU A 88 -3.54 5.87 -2.97
N LYS A 89 -4.45 5.59 -3.90
CA LYS A 89 -5.14 4.32 -4.04
C LYS A 89 -4.52 3.57 -5.20
N PHE A 90 -4.14 2.32 -4.99
CA PHE A 90 -3.61 1.49 -6.07
C PHE A 90 -4.09 0.05 -5.95
N ASP A 91 -4.15 -0.62 -7.09
CA ASP A 91 -4.39 -2.05 -7.16
C ASP A 91 -3.05 -2.77 -7.27
N ALA A 92 -2.93 -3.93 -6.65
CA ALA A 92 -1.72 -4.72 -6.74
C ALA A 92 -2.02 -6.22 -6.75
N GLU A 93 -1.20 -6.95 -7.47
CA GLU A 93 -1.05 -8.39 -7.29
C GLU A 93 -0.16 -8.65 -6.08
N LEU A 94 -0.36 -9.80 -5.43
CA LEU A 94 0.40 -10.19 -4.26
C LEU A 94 1.29 -11.37 -4.57
N VAL A 95 2.54 -11.27 -4.16
CA VAL A 95 3.52 -12.36 -4.27
C VAL A 95 3.87 -12.79 -2.86
N GLU A 96 3.55 -14.03 -2.51
CA GLU A 96 3.95 -14.59 -1.21
C GLU A 96 5.45 -14.91 -1.23
N ILE A 97 6.14 -14.43 -0.21
CA ILE A 97 7.57 -14.65 -0.04
C ILE A 97 7.77 -15.89 0.82
N GLU A 98 8.58 -16.82 0.34
CA GLU A 98 8.85 -18.08 1.02
C GLU A 98 9.44 -17.83 2.40
N ARG A 99 8.86 -18.49 3.41
CA ARG A 99 9.30 -18.38 4.80
C ARG A 99 10.74 -18.87 4.94
N ASN A 100 11.53 -18.12 5.70
CA ASN A 100 12.94 -18.37 5.95
C ASN A 100 13.86 -18.23 4.72
N SER A 101 13.36 -17.70 3.61
CA SER A 101 14.21 -17.26 2.51
C SER A 101 15.02 -16.02 2.91
N ASP A 102 16.08 -15.71 2.15
CA ASP A 102 16.88 -14.51 2.40
C ASP A 102 16.04 -13.24 2.33
N GLU A 103 15.14 -13.16 1.35
CA GLU A 103 14.20 -12.03 1.20
C GLU A 103 13.26 -11.94 2.42
N PHE A 104 12.69 -13.06 2.85
CA PHE A 104 11.83 -13.11 4.04
C PHE A 104 12.55 -12.54 5.26
N ASN A 105 13.76 -13.03 5.54
CA ASN A 105 14.53 -12.62 6.70
C ASN A 105 14.91 -11.13 6.63
N ALA A 106 15.35 -10.65 5.46
CA ALA A 106 15.70 -9.24 5.25
C ALA A 106 14.51 -8.31 5.48
N VAL A 107 13.34 -8.66 4.95
CA VAL A 107 12.12 -7.85 5.11
C VAL A 107 11.63 -7.88 6.56
N CYS A 108 11.67 -9.03 7.23
CA CYS A 108 11.33 -9.12 8.65
C CYS A 108 12.22 -8.22 9.51
N ASP A 109 13.51 -8.13 9.19
CA ASP A 109 14.42 -7.22 9.87
C ASP A 109 14.04 -5.74 9.64
N VAL A 110 13.63 -5.39 8.42
CA VAL A 110 13.12 -4.04 8.12
C VAL A 110 11.85 -3.75 8.92
N PHE A 111 10.92 -4.71 9.05
CA PHE A 111 9.73 -4.57 9.90
C PHE A 111 10.10 -4.33 11.36
N ALA A 112 11.06 -5.07 11.90
CA ALA A 112 11.52 -4.91 13.27
C ALA A 112 12.13 -3.53 13.50
N ASP A 113 12.98 -3.06 12.58
CA ASP A 113 13.62 -1.75 12.66
C ASP A 113 12.62 -0.60 12.55
N THR A 114 11.60 -0.76 11.71
CA THR A 114 10.61 0.29 11.42
C THR A 114 9.47 0.33 12.43
N HIS A 115 8.95 -0.84 12.83
CA HIS A 115 7.71 -0.98 13.60
C HIS A 115 7.90 -1.55 15.00
N GLY A 116 9.13 -1.90 15.36
CA GLY A 116 9.48 -2.26 16.73
C GLY A 116 9.46 -3.77 17.03
N PRO A 117 9.59 -4.11 18.33
CA PRO A 117 9.93 -5.47 18.76
C PRO A 117 8.83 -6.51 18.60
N THR A 118 7.59 -6.11 18.36
CA THR A 118 6.48 -7.03 18.09
C THR A 118 6.82 -8.00 16.95
N MET A 119 7.59 -7.53 15.96
CA MET A 119 8.00 -8.36 14.84
C MET A 119 8.84 -9.55 15.29
N GLY A 120 9.68 -9.39 16.31
CA GLY A 120 10.47 -10.50 16.89
C GLY A 120 9.58 -11.61 17.45
N LEU A 121 8.39 -11.27 17.93
CA LEU A 121 7.42 -12.24 18.42
C LEU A 121 6.66 -12.93 17.28
N ILE A 122 6.16 -12.16 16.30
CA ILE A 122 5.24 -12.68 15.30
C ILE A 122 5.92 -13.27 14.05
N ARG A 123 7.21 -13.00 13.83
CA ARG A 123 7.90 -13.43 12.60
C ARG A 123 7.93 -14.96 12.42
N ASP A 124 7.83 -15.72 13.50
CA ASP A 124 7.81 -17.17 13.47
C ASP A 124 6.39 -17.76 13.55
N PHE A 125 5.36 -16.94 13.61
CA PHE A 125 3.98 -17.40 13.65
C PHE A 125 3.55 -17.89 12.27
N SER A 126 3.05 -19.13 12.20
CA SER A 126 2.66 -19.75 10.92
C SER A 126 1.44 -19.17 10.24
N ASP A 127 0.61 -18.42 10.97
CA ASP A 127 -0.57 -17.76 10.44
C ASP A 127 -0.29 -16.40 9.79
N PHE A 128 0.94 -15.87 9.94
CA PHE A 128 1.36 -14.65 9.26
C PHE A 128 1.99 -14.98 7.91
N HIS A 129 1.73 -14.13 6.92
CA HIS A 129 2.21 -14.29 5.56
C HIS A 129 2.95 -13.03 5.12
N LEU A 130 4.17 -13.20 4.60
CA LEU A 130 4.90 -12.08 4.01
C LEU A 130 4.48 -11.95 2.54
N LEU A 131 3.92 -10.81 2.21
CA LEU A 131 3.41 -10.50 0.87
C LEU A 131 4.12 -9.28 0.31
N ARG A 132 4.72 -9.44 -0.87
CA ARG A 132 5.22 -8.32 -1.66
C ARG A 132 4.08 -7.81 -2.55
N LEU A 133 3.87 -6.51 -2.55
CA LEU A 133 2.87 -5.85 -3.39
C LEU A 133 3.49 -5.56 -4.76
N ARG A 134 2.78 -5.95 -5.80
CA ARG A 134 3.15 -5.69 -7.18
C ARG A 134 2.10 -4.78 -7.81
N PRO A 135 2.29 -3.45 -7.73
CA PRO A 135 1.29 -2.49 -8.20
C PRO A 135 0.98 -2.64 -9.69
N ARG A 136 -0.27 -2.33 -10.04
CA ARG A 136 -0.76 -2.34 -11.44
C ARG A 136 -1.12 -0.95 -11.91
N GLY A 137 -1.53 -0.08 -11.01
CA GLY A 137 -1.96 1.27 -11.30
C GLY A 137 -2.87 1.79 -10.21
N GLY A 138 -3.25 3.04 -10.31
CA GLY A 138 -4.10 3.67 -9.30
C GLY A 138 -4.37 5.13 -9.56
N VAL A 139 -4.72 5.84 -8.48
CA VAL A 139 -5.02 7.27 -8.48
C VAL A 139 -4.38 7.93 -7.27
N MET A 140 -3.73 9.05 -7.48
CA MET A 140 -3.19 9.92 -6.43
C MET A 140 -3.98 11.22 -6.36
N VAL A 141 -4.39 11.62 -5.16
CA VAL A 141 -5.06 12.89 -4.90
C VAL A 141 -4.17 13.73 -3.99
N LEU A 142 -3.86 14.95 -4.41
CA LEU A 142 -3.02 15.88 -3.66
C LEU A 142 -3.78 17.12 -3.19
N GLY A 143 -5.01 17.31 -3.65
CA GLY A 143 -5.83 18.48 -3.34
C GLY A 143 -7.05 18.55 -4.25
N PHE A 144 -7.82 19.63 -4.15
CA PHE A 144 -8.94 19.88 -5.04
C PHE A 144 -8.45 20.03 -6.49
N ALA A 145 -9.11 19.35 -7.42
CA ALA A 145 -8.75 19.30 -8.84
C ALA A 145 -7.32 18.80 -9.09
N GLN A 146 -6.73 18.12 -8.11
CA GLN A 146 -5.39 17.56 -8.17
C GLN A 146 -5.45 16.05 -8.02
N ALA A 147 -6.10 15.37 -8.95
CA ALA A 147 -6.17 13.92 -9.05
C ALA A 147 -5.39 13.47 -10.29
N TYR A 148 -4.59 12.43 -10.11
CA TYR A 148 -3.67 11.95 -11.14
C TYR A 148 -3.75 10.44 -11.28
N ARG A 149 -3.72 9.97 -12.53
CA ARG A 149 -3.62 8.54 -12.83
C ARG A 149 -2.19 8.06 -12.61
N LEU A 150 -2.07 6.92 -11.96
CA LEU A 150 -0.84 6.18 -11.79
C LEU A 150 -0.90 4.90 -12.60
N SER A 151 0.17 4.58 -13.32
CA SER A 151 0.18 3.45 -14.24
C SER A 151 1.38 2.55 -14.03
N GLY A 152 1.16 1.23 -14.18
CA GLY A 152 2.20 0.22 -14.13
C GLY A 152 2.71 -0.07 -12.72
N GLU A 153 3.71 -0.94 -12.66
CA GLU A 153 4.30 -1.42 -11.41
C GLU A 153 5.03 -0.32 -10.64
N ALA A 154 5.62 0.64 -11.36
CA ALA A 154 6.30 1.79 -10.75
C ALA A 154 5.33 2.91 -10.33
N LEU A 155 4.03 2.77 -10.60
CA LEU A 155 3.01 3.80 -10.33
C LEU A 155 3.39 5.15 -10.94
N ASP A 156 3.82 5.13 -12.20
CA ASP A 156 4.18 6.35 -12.92
C ASP A 156 2.99 7.28 -13.09
N VAL A 157 3.21 8.56 -12.87
CA VAL A 157 2.16 9.58 -13.04
C VAL A 157 1.99 9.85 -14.53
N THR A 158 0.85 9.46 -15.08
CA THR A 158 0.63 9.47 -16.54
C THR A 158 -0.44 10.44 -17.03
N GLU A 159 -1.33 10.90 -16.16
CA GLU A 159 -2.45 11.73 -16.58
C GLU A 159 -2.97 12.59 -15.43
N HIS A 160 -3.29 13.85 -15.72
CA HIS A 160 -4.08 14.69 -14.82
C HIS A 160 -5.57 14.42 -15.07
N LEU A 161 -6.25 13.88 -14.08
CA LEU A 161 -7.67 13.58 -14.16
C LEU A 161 -8.48 14.87 -13.96
N ARG A 162 -9.30 15.22 -14.93
CA ARG A 162 -10.16 16.40 -14.87
C ARG A 162 -11.61 15.96 -15.03
N SER A 163 -12.51 16.65 -14.32
CA SER A 163 -13.92 16.52 -14.61
C SER A 163 -14.20 17.12 -16.00
N GLY A 164 -14.86 16.35 -16.83
CA GLY A 164 -15.31 16.81 -18.15
C GLY A 164 -16.40 17.87 -18.05
#